data_74eeffeb729371ccb16e041c74af540e
#
_entry.id   74eeffeb729371ccb16e041c74af540e
#
_cell.length_a   1.000
_cell.length_b   1.000
_cell.length_c   1.000
_cell.angle_alpha   90.00
_cell.angle_beta   90.00
_cell.angle_gamma   90.00
#
_symmetry.space_group_name_H-M   'P 1'
#
loop_
_entity.id
_entity.type
_entity.pdbx_description
1 polymer ?
#
loop_
_entity_poly.entity_id
_entity_poly.type
_entity_poly.pdbx_seq_one_letter_code
_entity_poly.pdbx_strand_id
1 'polypeptide(L)'
;MLIKEMTKEYRPREKLVSFGVKGLSDAELLAVLFQCGSRGESAIDLGQRIVNDTSLVGLNSLSMQDLLKIRGIGVGKAAKLICAFELSKRVCAGSIVGKRITCAADIANHYMEKLKDEKREHFIAVFLDTKNRIISDYTVSIGTLNASLVHPREVFKEAIRVSANALILVHNHPSGDLEVSEDDLLTTKKLKDVGKMMGIEVIDHLVVGKNSYYSCMFKKLEQLI
;
A
#
# COMPACT_ATOMS: atom_id res chain seq x y z
N MET A 1 1.62 -36.84 -5.46
CA MET A 1 1.63 -37.03 -3.98
C MET A 1 0.42 -36.33 -3.40
N LEU A 2 -0.38 -36.96 -2.59
CA LEU A 2 -1.52 -36.29 -1.97
C LEU A 2 -1.02 -35.38 -0.84
N ILE A 3 -1.59 -34.17 -0.71
CA ILE A 3 -1.21 -33.22 0.35
C ILE A 3 -1.33 -33.86 1.75
N LYS A 4 -2.24 -34.82 1.95
CA LYS A 4 -2.38 -35.57 3.20
C LYS A 4 -1.17 -36.45 3.55
N GLU A 5 -0.40 -36.85 2.55
CA GLU A 5 0.80 -37.70 2.69
C GLU A 5 2.05 -36.85 3.02
N MET A 6 1.95 -35.56 2.85
CA MET A 6 3.03 -34.62 3.24
C MET A 6 3.10 -34.47 4.75
N THR A 7 4.31 -34.30 5.27
CA THR A 7 4.54 -33.89 6.66
C THR A 7 3.74 -32.61 6.92
N LYS A 8 3.07 -32.54 8.07
CA LYS A 8 2.13 -31.47 8.39
C LYS A 8 2.71 -30.06 8.18
N GLU A 9 3.96 -29.85 8.55
CA GLU A 9 4.67 -28.58 8.45
C GLU A 9 4.87 -28.09 7.00
N TYR A 10 4.92 -29.01 6.04
CA TYR A 10 5.11 -28.70 4.61
C TYR A 10 3.81 -28.55 3.82
N ARG A 11 2.66 -28.74 4.45
CA ARG A 11 1.38 -28.51 3.80
C ARG A 11 1.19 -27.00 3.61
N PRO A 12 0.71 -26.52 2.44
CA PRO A 12 0.68 -25.09 2.11
C PRO A 12 0.03 -24.19 3.18
N ARG A 13 -1.06 -24.65 3.82
CA ARG A 13 -1.74 -23.86 4.87
C ARG A 13 -0.94 -23.78 6.16
N GLU A 14 -0.39 -24.88 6.59
CA GLU A 14 0.45 -24.96 7.79
C GLU A 14 1.76 -24.18 7.57
N LYS A 15 2.32 -24.29 6.36
CA LYS A 15 3.50 -23.52 5.94
C LYS A 15 3.21 -22.01 5.93
N LEU A 16 2.01 -21.59 5.47
CA LEU A 16 1.58 -20.21 5.54
C LEU A 16 1.54 -19.68 6.97
N VAL A 17 1.01 -20.47 7.91
CA VAL A 17 0.91 -20.10 9.34
C VAL A 17 2.28 -20.01 9.98
N SER A 18 3.19 -20.94 9.68
CA SER A 18 4.50 -21.04 10.34
C SER A 18 5.54 -20.06 9.75
N PHE A 19 5.53 -19.84 8.44
CA PHE A 19 6.57 -19.09 7.72
C PHE A 19 6.06 -17.82 7.02
N GLY A 20 4.76 -17.55 7.11
CA GLY A 20 4.12 -16.43 6.42
C GLY A 20 4.03 -16.62 4.91
N VAL A 21 3.36 -15.67 4.23
CA VAL A 21 3.08 -15.73 2.80
C VAL A 21 4.34 -15.77 1.92
N LYS A 22 5.42 -15.12 2.36
CA LYS A 22 6.69 -15.08 1.62
C LYS A 22 7.41 -16.44 1.57
N GLY A 23 7.06 -17.37 2.45
CA GLY A 23 7.60 -18.73 2.47
C GLY A 23 6.96 -19.68 1.46
N LEU A 24 5.89 -19.26 0.77
CA LEU A 24 5.18 -20.09 -0.20
C LEU A 24 5.63 -19.81 -1.63
N SER A 25 5.73 -20.88 -2.45
CA SER A 25 5.85 -20.74 -3.90
C SER A 25 4.51 -20.35 -4.54
N ASP A 26 4.52 -19.88 -5.80
CA ASP A 26 3.32 -19.54 -6.56
C ASP A 26 2.34 -20.70 -6.66
N ALA A 27 2.86 -21.92 -6.85
CA ALA A 27 2.06 -23.14 -6.86
C ALA A 27 1.39 -23.43 -5.51
N GLU A 28 2.09 -23.20 -4.41
CA GLU A 28 1.55 -23.35 -3.05
C GLU A 28 0.51 -22.28 -2.74
N LEU A 29 0.70 -21.03 -3.20
CA LEU A 29 -0.29 -19.96 -3.08
C LEU A 29 -1.58 -20.32 -3.82
N LEU A 30 -1.47 -20.81 -5.06
CA LEU A 30 -2.62 -21.30 -5.82
C LEU A 30 -3.28 -22.51 -5.12
N ALA A 31 -2.50 -23.42 -4.53
CA ALA A 31 -3.03 -24.56 -3.79
C ALA A 31 -3.85 -24.14 -2.56
N VAL A 32 -3.39 -23.12 -1.82
CA VAL A 32 -4.13 -22.53 -0.70
C VAL A 32 -5.45 -21.91 -1.18
N LEU A 33 -5.40 -21.18 -2.29
CA LEU A 33 -6.57 -20.51 -2.87
C LEU A 33 -7.61 -21.50 -3.39
N PHE A 34 -7.17 -22.54 -4.10
CA PHE A 34 -8.05 -23.58 -4.67
C PHE A 34 -8.62 -24.53 -3.63
N GLN A 35 -7.88 -24.81 -2.56
CA GLN A 35 -8.22 -25.72 -1.46
C GLN A 35 -8.25 -27.20 -1.86
N CYS A 36 -8.48 -27.55 -3.13
CA CYS A 36 -8.51 -28.91 -3.65
C CYS A 36 -7.87 -28.98 -5.02
N GLY A 37 -7.31 -30.14 -5.34
CA GLY A 37 -6.77 -30.42 -6.66
C GLY A 37 -7.86 -30.74 -7.70
N SER A 38 -7.49 -31.52 -8.68
CA SER A 38 -8.41 -32.07 -9.68
C SER A 38 -8.34 -33.61 -9.66
N ARG A 39 -9.10 -34.29 -10.52
CA ARG A 39 -9.11 -35.75 -10.59
C ARG A 39 -7.71 -36.29 -10.92
N GLY A 40 -7.12 -37.01 -9.96
CA GLY A 40 -5.77 -37.55 -10.06
C GLY A 40 -4.62 -36.61 -9.85
N GLU A 41 -4.88 -35.37 -9.42
CA GLU A 41 -3.88 -34.32 -9.28
C GLU A 41 -4.09 -33.56 -7.95
N SER A 42 -3.02 -33.37 -7.15
CA SER A 42 -3.13 -32.58 -5.91
C SER A 42 -3.29 -31.09 -6.21
N ALA A 43 -3.67 -30.28 -5.19
CA ALA A 43 -3.78 -28.84 -5.38
C ALA A 43 -2.43 -28.18 -5.70
N ILE A 44 -1.33 -28.72 -5.18
CA ILE A 44 0.03 -28.22 -5.45
C ILE A 44 0.42 -28.58 -6.89
N ASP A 45 0.21 -29.83 -7.31
CA ASP A 45 0.55 -30.27 -8.67
C ASP A 45 -0.26 -29.48 -9.72
N LEU A 46 -1.56 -29.24 -9.43
CA LEU A 46 -2.41 -28.38 -10.24
C LEU A 46 -1.87 -26.95 -10.31
N GLY A 47 -1.50 -26.38 -9.17
CA GLY A 47 -0.90 -25.04 -9.11
C GLY A 47 0.41 -24.96 -9.90
N GLN A 48 1.29 -25.95 -9.74
CA GLN A 48 2.58 -26.00 -10.44
C GLN A 48 2.40 -26.10 -11.97
N ARG A 49 1.47 -26.92 -12.41
CA ARG A 49 1.17 -27.06 -13.85
C ARG A 49 0.65 -25.74 -14.41
N ILE A 50 -0.28 -25.10 -13.72
CA ILE A 50 -0.85 -23.82 -14.17
C ILE A 50 0.22 -22.73 -14.25
N VAL A 51 1.11 -22.63 -13.24
CA VAL A 51 2.21 -21.65 -13.24
C VAL A 51 3.18 -21.92 -14.39
N ASN A 52 3.50 -23.18 -14.67
CA ASN A 52 4.38 -23.55 -15.76
C ASN A 52 3.79 -23.23 -17.14
N ASP A 53 2.48 -23.49 -17.32
CA ASP A 53 1.80 -23.31 -18.60
C ASP A 53 1.48 -21.83 -18.92
N THR A 54 1.22 -21.01 -17.89
CA THR A 54 0.58 -19.70 -18.12
C THR A 54 1.27 -18.53 -17.38
N SER A 55 2.07 -18.78 -16.34
CA SER A 55 2.56 -17.81 -15.36
C SER A 55 1.44 -17.07 -14.59
N LEU A 56 1.75 -16.42 -13.46
CA LEU A 56 0.76 -15.64 -12.72
C LEU A 56 0.27 -14.40 -13.49
N VAL A 57 1.16 -13.77 -14.25
CA VAL A 57 0.82 -12.60 -15.09
C VAL A 57 -0.15 -13.03 -16.20
N GLY A 58 0.14 -14.17 -16.84
CA GLY A 58 -0.74 -14.73 -17.85
C GLY A 58 -2.13 -15.07 -17.29
N LEU A 59 -2.19 -15.70 -16.11
CA LEU A 59 -3.46 -16.00 -15.43
C LEU A 59 -4.33 -14.75 -15.17
N ASN A 60 -3.72 -13.64 -14.80
CA ASN A 60 -4.43 -12.38 -14.54
C ASN A 60 -5.10 -11.80 -15.79
N SER A 61 -4.61 -12.13 -16.98
CA SER A 61 -5.16 -11.66 -18.27
C SER A 61 -6.26 -12.55 -18.83
N LEU A 62 -6.47 -13.76 -18.28
CA LEU A 62 -7.45 -14.71 -18.79
C LEU A 62 -8.89 -14.33 -18.39
N SER A 63 -9.81 -14.49 -19.34
CA SER A 63 -11.25 -14.39 -19.08
C SER A 63 -11.78 -15.59 -18.30
N MET A 64 -12.99 -15.48 -17.74
CA MET A 64 -13.68 -16.62 -17.13
C MET A 64 -13.77 -17.82 -18.07
N GLN A 65 -14.05 -17.57 -19.35
CA GLN A 65 -14.19 -18.62 -20.36
C GLN A 65 -12.85 -19.31 -20.65
N ASP A 66 -11.74 -18.56 -20.65
CA ASP A 66 -10.41 -19.13 -20.88
C ASP A 66 -9.93 -19.93 -19.66
N LEU A 67 -10.20 -19.45 -18.45
CA LEU A 67 -9.90 -20.19 -17.23
C LEU A 67 -10.64 -21.54 -17.18
N LEU A 68 -11.88 -21.60 -17.65
CA LEU A 68 -12.66 -22.83 -17.69
C LEU A 68 -12.15 -23.88 -18.71
N LYS A 69 -11.33 -23.46 -19.69
CA LYS A 69 -10.66 -24.40 -20.63
C LYS A 69 -9.47 -25.10 -19.98
N ILE A 70 -8.94 -24.58 -18.88
CA ILE A 70 -7.80 -25.16 -18.18
C ILE A 70 -8.27 -26.39 -17.40
N ARG A 71 -7.72 -27.57 -17.73
CA ARG A 71 -8.04 -28.82 -17.04
C ARG A 71 -7.87 -28.67 -15.52
N GLY A 72 -8.89 -29.04 -14.75
CA GLY A 72 -8.86 -28.96 -13.29
C GLY A 72 -9.34 -27.63 -12.71
N ILE A 73 -9.61 -26.62 -13.55
CA ILE A 73 -10.25 -25.37 -13.15
C ILE A 73 -11.74 -25.44 -13.54
N GLY A 74 -12.59 -25.57 -12.52
CA GLY A 74 -14.04 -25.37 -12.67
C GLY A 74 -14.44 -23.96 -12.23
N VAL A 75 -15.76 -23.66 -12.34
CA VAL A 75 -16.33 -22.34 -12.02
C VAL A 75 -15.86 -21.80 -10.66
N GLY A 76 -15.85 -22.64 -9.61
CA GLY A 76 -15.45 -22.19 -8.27
C GLY A 76 -13.99 -21.74 -8.18
N LYS A 77 -13.05 -22.44 -8.85
CA LYS A 77 -11.64 -22.04 -8.87
C LYS A 77 -11.40 -20.83 -9.75
N ALA A 78 -12.05 -20.76 -10.92
CA ALA A 78 -11.98 -19.61 -11.81
C ALA A 78 -12.50 -18.35 -11.14
N ALA A 79 -13.65 -18.42 -10.46
CA ALA A 79 -14.21 -17.31 -9.70
C ALA A 79 -13.25 -16.81 -8.60
N LYS A 80 -12.62 -17.72 -7.84
CA LYS A 80 -11.64 -17.35 -6.81
C LYS A 80 -10.45 -16.62 -7.41
N LEU A 81 -9.91 -17.05 -8.56
CA LEU A 81 -8.81 -16.35 -9.24
C LEU A 81 -9.21 -14.93 -9.67
N ILE A 82 -10.34 -14.80 -10.37
CA ILE A 82 -10.82 -13.50 -10.85
C ILE A 82 -11.07 -12.55 -9.68
N CYS A 83 -11.72 -13.01 -8.61
CA CYS A 83 -11.95 -12.19 -7.43
C CYS A 83 -10.65 -11.80 -6.73
N ALA A 84 -9.68 -12.70 -6.61
CA ALA A 84 -8.39 -12.41 -5.98
C ALA A 84 -7.61 -11.34 -6.78
N PHE A 85 -7.55 -11.47 -8.11
CA PHE A 85 -6.90 -10.49 -8.98
C PHE A 85 -7.63 -9.15 -8.98
N GLU A 86 -8.96 -9.15 -9.03
CA GLU A 86 -9.75 -7.92 -8.98
C GLU A 86 -9.58 -7.18 -7.64
N LEU A 87 -9.59 -7.90 -6.51
CA LEU A 87 -9.31 -7.31 -5.20
C LEU A 87 -7.91 -6.71 -5.13
N SER A 88 -6.89 -7.44 -5.63
CA SER A 88 -5.53 -6.92 -5.73
C SER A 88 -5.45 -5.65 -6.58
N LYS A 89 -6.13 -5.65 -7.75
CA LYS A 89 -6.20 -4.49 -8.63
C LYS A 89 -6.87 -3.28 -7.95
N ARG A 90 -7.96 -3.48 -7.23
CA ARG A 90 -8.62 -2.40 -6.46
C ARG A 90 -7.74 -1.86 -5.34
N VAL A 91 -7.07 -2.73 -4.60
CA VAL A 91 -6.09 -2.32 -3.59
C VAL A 91 -4.96 -1.50 -4.22
N CYS A 92 -4.40 -1.95 -5.35
CA CYS A 92 -3.34 -1.23 -6.05
C CYS A 92 -3.83 0.10 -6.68
N ALA A 93 -5.07 0.14 -7.20
CA ALA A 93 -5.65 1.36 -7.77
C ALA A 93 -5.89 2.45 -6.71
N GLY A 94 -6.24 2.04 -5.48
CA GLY A 94 -6.33 2.96 -4.33
C GLY A 94 -4.97 3.29 -3.71
N SER A 95 -3.90 2.62 -4.10
CA SER A 95 -2.57 2.80 -3.53
C SER A 95 -1.75 3.81 -4.33
N ILE A 96 -1.21 4.78 -3.62
CA ILE A 96 -0.21 5.72 -4.15
C ILE A 96 1.21 5.09 -4.16
N VAL A 97 1.38 3.93 -3.54
CA VAL A 97 2.67 3.23 -3.41
C VAL A 97 3.25 2.88 -4.78
N GLY A 98 4.55 3.11 -4.96
CA GLY A 98 5.27 2.90 -6.20
C GLY A 98 5.20 4.07 -7.20
N LYS A 99 4.27 5.03 -7.03
CA LYS A 99 4.24 6.24 -7.87
C LYS A 99 5.48 7.09 -7.60
N ARG A 100 6.07 7.60 -8.67
CA ARG A 100 7.13 8.59 -8.59
C ARG A 100 6.51 9.98 -8.43
N ILE A 101 6.99 10.72 -7.44
CA ILE A 101 6.57 12.09 -7.17
C ILE A 101 7.48 13.03 -7.94
N THR A 102 6.88 13.90 -8.73
CA THR A 102 7.58 14.91 -9.54
C THR A 102 7.25 16.33 -9.09
N CYS A 103 6.08 16.52 -8.49
CA CYS A 103 5.62 17.80 -7.95
C CYS A 103 4.69 17.58 -6.73
N ALA A 104 4.44 18.65 -5.99
CA ALA A 104 3.55 18.62 -4.83
C ALA A 104 2.11 18.20 -5.20
N ALA A 105 1.64 18.58 -6.38
CA ALA A 105 0.31 18.22 -6.88
C ALA A 105 0.08 16.70 -6.97
N ASP A 106 1.11 15.90 -7.25
CA ASP A 106 1.00 14.44 -7.31
C ASP A 106 0.53 13.85 -5.97
N ILE A 107 1.03 14.40 -4.85
CA ILE A 107 0.64 14.03 -3.49
C ILE A 107 -0.70 14.67 -3.12
N ALA A 108 -0.83 15.98 -3.35
CA ALA A 108 -2.01 16.74 -2.95
C ALA A 108 -3.30 16.16 -3.56
N ASN A 109 -3.30 15.85 -4.87
CA ASN A 109 -4.43 15.24 -5.55
C ASN A 109 -4.93 13.95 -4.89
N HIS A 110 -3.98 13.08 -4.55
CA HIS A 110 -4.32 11.81 -3.92
C HIS A 110 -4.93 12.00 -2.53
N TYR A 111 -4.31 12.85 -1.70
CA TYR A 111 -4.78 13.03 -0.32
C TYR A 111 -6.01 13.92 -0.22
N MET A 112 -6.23 14.86 -1.13
CA MET A 112 -7.49 15.58 -1.20
C MET A 112 -8.65 14.61 -1.46
N GLU A 113 -8.52 13.69 -2.42
CA GLU A 113 -9.56 12.69 -2.68
C GLU A 113 -9.73 11.71 -1.52
N LYS A 114 -8.62 11.26 -0.93
CA LYS A 114 -8.60 10.31 0.20
C LYS A 114 -9.24 10.90 1.47
N LEU A 115 -9.08 12.22 1.70
CA LEU A 115 -9.45 12.89 2.95
C LEU A 115 -10.68 13.82 2.81
N LYS A 116 -11.30 13.90 1.63
CA LYS A 116 -12.40 14.85 1.33
C LYS A 116 -13.61 14.75 2.27
N ASP A 117 -13.91 13.53 2.73
CA ASP A 117 -15.07 13.24 3.57
C ASP A 117 -14.71 13.11 5.07
N GLU A 118 -13.42 13.26 5.40
CA GLU A 118 -12.94 13.12 6.76
C GLU A 118 -13.30 14.35 7.59
N LYS A 119 -13.97 14.09 8.73
CA LYS A 119 -14.43 15.13 9.66
C LYS A 119 -13.39 15.52 10.72
N ARG A 120 -12.29 14.81 10.78
CA ARG A 120 -11.17 15.05 11.69
C ARG A 120 -9.92 15.35 10.92
N GLU A 121 -9.00 16.06 11.56
CA GLU A 121 -7.68 16.29 11.02
C GLU A 121 -6.89 14.98 11.01
N HIS A 122 -6.25 14.67 9.91
CA HIS A 122 -5.35 13.54 9.73
C HIS A 122 -3.96 14.09 9.44
N PHE A 123 -2.98 13.70 10.22
CA PHE A 123 -1.59 13.99 9.95
C PHE A 123 -0.90 12.72 9.42
N ILE A 124 -0.41 12.78 8.20
CA ILE A 124 0.12 11.63 7.46
C ILE A 124 1.57 11.90 7.06
N ALA A 125 2.43 10.91 7.25
CA ALA A 125 3.79 10.90 6.71
C ALA A 125 3.85 9.97 5.49
N VAL A 126 4.30 10.49 4.36
CA VAL A 126 4.46 9.76 3.08
C VAL A 126 5.94 9.51 2.88
N PHE A 127 6.37 8.26 2.86
CA PHE A 127 7.77 7.87 2.79
C PHE A 127 8.23 7.60 1.36
N LEU A 128 9.39 8.12 1.01
CA LEU A 128 9.95 8.08 -0.35
C LEU A 128 11.28 7.34 -0.39
N ASP A 129 11.52 6.63 -1.50
CA ASP A 129 12.83 6.06 -1.83
C ASP A 129 13.78 7.12 -2.45
N THR A 130 15.02 6.71 -2.77
CA THR A 130 16.04 7.55 -3.41
C THR A 130 15.67 8.05 -4.81
N LYS A 131 14.60 7.51 -5.41
CA LYS A 131 14.08 7.92 -6.72
C LYS A 131 12.78 8.70 -6.61
N ASN A 132 12.45 9.18 -5.40
CA ASN A 132 11.19 9.85 -5.07
C ASN A 132 9.95 9.01 -5.38
N ARG A 133 10.02 7.70 -5.23
CA ARG A 133 8.85 6.82 -5.30
C ARG A 133 8.30 6.60 -3.92
N ILE A 134 6.98 6.59 -3.82
CA ILE A 134 6.30 6.33 -2.55
C ILE A 134 6.50 4.88 -2.15
N ILE A 135 7.11 4.67 -0.98
CA ILE A 135 7.29 3.35 -0.36
C ILE A 135 6.01 2.96 0.39
N SER A 136 5.50 3.86 1.20
CA SER A 136 4.28 3.70 2.00
C SER A 136 3.85 5.04 2.56
N ASP A 137 2.66 5.08 3.16
CA ASP A 137 2.21 6.17 4.02
C ASP A 137 1.88 5.66 5.43
N TYR A 138 1.90 6.56 6.39
CA TYR A 138 1.57 6.27 7.78
C TYR A 138 0.77 7.43 8.39
N THR A 139 -0.41 7.13 8.92
CA THR A 139 -1.20 8.10 9.67
C THR A 139 -0.62 8.25 11.07
N VAL A 140 0.00 9.38 11.33
CA VAL A 140 0.69 9.68 12.60
C VAL A 140 -0.30 10.06 13.69
N SER A 141 -1.32 10.85 13.34
CA SER A 141 -2.38 11.25 14.27
C SER A 141 -3.71 11.49 13.56
N ILE A 142 -4.81 11.34 14.32
CA ILE A 142 -6.18 11.65 13.90
C ILE A 142 -6.85 12.43 15.03
N GLY A 143 -7.37 13.62 14.73
CA GLY A 143 -8.04 14.51 15.69
C GLY A 143 -7.48 15.91 15.59
N THR A 144 -7.72 16.76 16.61
CA THR A 144 -7.14 18.11 16.66
C THR A 144 -5.61 18.05 16.71
N LEU A 145 -4.96 18.71 15.78
CA LEU A 145 -3.51 18.85 15.75
C LEU A 145 -3.06 19.74 16.91
N ASN A 146 -2.55 19.12 17.97
CA ASN A 146 -1.68 19.80 18.91
C ASN A 146 -0.24 19.39 18.61
N ALA A 147 0.70 20.32 18.60
CA ALA A 147 2.13 20.06 18.40
C ALA A 147 2.71 18.98 19.33
N SER A 148 2.01 18.64 20.41
CA SER A 148 2.33 17.55 21.33
C SER A 148 1.93 16.15 20.81
N LEU A 149 1.01 16.04 19.84
CA LEU A 149 0.51 14.76 19.33
C LEU A 149 1.37 14.21 18.18
N VAL A 150 2.03 15.08 17.41
CA VAL A 150 2.95 14.67 16.35
C VAL A 150 4.37 14.62 16.89
N HIS A 151 4.73 13.47 17.49
CA HIS A 151 6.06 13.29 18.03
C HIS A 151 7.03 12.79 16.95
N PRO A 152 8.21 13.43 16.74
CA PRO A 152 9.19 12.98 15.73
C PRO A 152 9.54 11.50 15.82
N ARG A 153 9.60 10.94 17.04
CA ARG A 153 9.87 9.52 17.26
C ARG A 153 8.91 8.61 16.48
N GLU A 154 7.60 8.92 16.43
CA GLU A 154 6.62 8.08 15.75
C GLU A 154 6.77 8.15 14.22
N VAL A 155 7.05 9.35 13.69
CA VAL A 155 7.30 9.56 12.26
C VAL A 155 8.58 8.84 11.83
N PHE A 156 9.70 9.08 12.53
CA PHE A 156 11.00 8.55 12.11
C PHE A 156 11.19 7.07 12.45
N LYS A 157 10.50 6.54 13.45
CA LYS A 157 10.44 5.08 13.69
C LYS A 157 9.90 4.35 12.43
N GLU A 158 8.82 4.84 11.86
CA GLU A 158 8.26 4.25 10.64
C GLU A 158 9.15 4.52 9.42
N ALA A 159 9.71 5.72 9.29
CA ALA A 159 10.66 6.04 8.22
C ALA A 159 11.85 5.08 8.18
N ILE A 160 12.44 4.78 9.35
CA ILE A 160 13.54 3.81 9.48
C ILE A 160 13.06 2.41 9.13
N ARG A 161 11.89 1.99 9.64
CA ARG A 161 11.33 0.66 9.40
C ARG A 161 11.17 0.36 7.91
N VAL A 162 10.79 1.35 7.12
CA VAL A 162 10.61 1.21 5.66
C VAL A 162 11.84 1.62 4.85
N SER A 163 12.95 1.98 5.52
CA SER A 163 14.19 2.45 4.89
C SER A 163 13.96 3.66 3.97
N ALA A 164 13.16 4.63 4.43
CA ALA A 164 12.87 5.84 3.69
C ALA A 164 14.11 6.72 3.52
N ASN A 165 14.31 7.26 2.32
CA ASN A 165 15.32 8.27 2.04
C ASN A 165 14.84 9.68 2.39
N ALA A 166 13.54 9.92 2.16
CA ALA A 166 12.90 11.20 2.44
C ALA A 166 11.43 11.00 2.78
N LEU A 167 10.76 12.05 3.23
CA LEU A 167 9.32 12.04 3.50
C LEU A 167 8.64 13.35 3.14
N ILE A 168 7.35 13.28 2.87
CA ILE A 168 6.45 14.42 2.73
C ILE A 168 5.38 14.29 3.81
N LEU A 169 5.08 15.40 4.47
CA LEU A 169 4.02 15.49 5.45
C LEU A 169 2.75 15.98 4.77
N VAL A 170 1.62 15.44 5.17
CA VAL A 170 0.30 15.86 4.66
C VAL A 170 -0.67 15.95 5.82
N HIS A 171 -1.41 17.04 5.92
CA HIS A 171 -2.59 17.09 6.78
C HIS A 171 -3.75 17.81 6.10
N ASN A 172 -4.98 17.47 6.52
CA ASN A 172 -6.19 18.11 6.05
C ASN A 172 -6.79 19.00 7.13
N HIS A 173 -7.41 20.08 6.71
CA HIS A 173 -8.33 20.84 7.55
C HIS A 173 -9.78 20.51 7.17
N PRO A 174 -10.59 19.91 8.07
CA PRO A 174 -12.00 19.60 7.79
C PRO A 174 -12.85 20.81 7.45
N SER A 175 -12.47 22.00 7.93
CA SER A 175 -13.09 23.28 7.54
C SER A 175 -12.92 23.61 6.07
N GLY A 176 -11.87 23.05 5.42
CA GLY A 176 -11.44 23.39 4.06
C GLY A 176 -10.57 24.64 4.00
N ASP A 177 -10.27 25.27 5.13
CA ASP A 177 -9.32 26.38 5.23
C ASP A 177 -7.89 25.85 5.05
N LEU A 178 -7.05 26.62 4.38
CA LEU A 178 -5.65 26.29 4.14
C LEU A 178 -4.69 27.19 4.95
N GLU A 179 -5.23 27.97 5.88
CA GLU A 179 -4.40 28.77 6.79
C GLU A 179 -3.59 27.84 7.69
N VAL A 180 -2.27 27.98 7.60
CA VAL A 180 -1.32 27.17 8.38
C VAL A 180 -1.19 27.75 9.77
N SER A 181 -1.49 26.97 10.79
CA SER A 181 -1.35 27.42 12.18
C SER A 181 0.11 27.55 12.60
N GLU A 182 0.37 28.29 13.67
CA GLU A 182 1.70 28.36 14.30
C GLU A 182 2.18 26.98 14.75
N ASP A 183 1.28 26.14 15.26
CA ASP A 183 1.56 24.76 15.68
C ASP A 183 1.99 23.88 14.50
N ASP A 184 1.40 24.06 13.30
CA ASP A 184 1.82 23.35 12.09
C ASP A 184 3.22 23.76 11.67
N LEU A 185 3.53 25.04 11.73
CA LEU A 185 4.87 25.54 11.40
C LEU A 185 5.93 25.06 12.40
N LEU A 186 5.61 25.05 13.69
CA LEU A 186 6.49 24.52 14.74
C LEU A 186 6.73 23.02 14.57
N THR A 187 5.67 22.27 14.29
CA THR A 187 5.74 20.83 14.02
C THR A 187 6.58 20.54 12.79
N THR A 188 6.34 21.27 11.70
CA THR A 188 7.13 21.17 10.46
C THR A 188 8.61 21.41 10.72
N LYS A 189 8.94 22.50 11.41
CA LYS A 189 10.32 22.85 11.75
C LYS A 189 10.98 21.76 12.58
N LYS A 190 10.31 21.29 13.64
CA LYS A 190 10.81 20.24 14.52
C LYS A 190 11.10 18.93 13.75
N LEU A 191 10.18 18.50 12.88
CA LEU A 191 10.36 17.31 12.06
C LEU A 191 11.51 17.49 11.06
N LYS A 192 11.63 18.67 10.47
CA LYS A 192 12.73 19.01 9.55
C LYS A 192 14.10 18.94 10.23
N ASP A 193 14.22 19.52 11.42
CA ASP A 193 15.47 19.52 12.18
C ASP A 193 15.88 18.09 12.56
N VAL A 194 14.93 17.27 13.03
CA VAL A 194 15.18 15.85 13.34
C VAL A 194 15.51 15.06 12.08
N GLY A 195 14.79 15.27 10.98
CA GLY A 195 15.05 14.60 9.70
C GLY A 195 16.46 14.87 9.18
N LYS A 196 16.93 16.13 9.29
CA LYS A 196 18.29 16.50 8.92
C LYS A 196 19.34 15.76 9.76
N MET A 197 19.10 15.60 11.08
CA MET A 197 20.00 14.84 11.95
C MET A 197 20.05 13.36 11.59
N MET A 198 18.93 12.78 11.14
CA MET A 198 18.80 11.37 10.82
C MET A 198 19.15 11.02 9.36
N GLY A 199 19.44 12.02 8.52
CA GLY A 199 19.68 11.80 7.10
C GLY A 199 18.42 11.39 6.32
N ILE A 200 17.21 11.68 6.85
CA ILE A 200 15.92 11.44 6.22
C ILE A 200 15.25 12.79 6.01
N GLU A 201 15.31 13.30 4.79
CA GLU A 201 14.88 14.66 4.49
C GLU A 201 13.34 14.80 4.54
N VAL A 202 12.85 15.87 5.18
CA VAL A 202 11.46 16.32 5.07
C VAL A 202 11.37 17.27 3.88
N ILE A 203 10.90 16.75 2.73
CA ILE A 203 10.89 17.50 1.46
C ILE A 203 9.83 18.60 1.48
N ASP A 204 8.61 18.29 1.95
CA ASP A 204 7.52 19.26 2.02
C ASP A 204 6.53 18.90 3.14
N HIS A 205 5.66 19.88 3.44
CA HIS A 205 4.49 19.69 4.29
C HIS A 205 3.30 20.35 3.59
N LEU A 206 2.32 19.52 3.20
CA LEU A 206 1.16 19.93 2.43
C LEU A 206 -0.08 19.98 3.33
N VAL A 207 -0.74 21.14 3.33
CA VAL A 207 -2.09 21.28 3.91
C VAL A 207 -3.08 21.13 2.77
N VAL A 208 -3.95 20.11 2.85
CA VAL A 208 -4.91 19.81 1.80
C VAL A 208 -6.33 20.23 2.19
N GLY A 209 -6.98 20.96 1.31
CA GLY A 209 -8.38 21.37 1.41
C GLY A 209 -9.28 20.60 0.42
N LYS A 210 -10.41 21.17 0.03
CA LYS A 210 -11.35 20.53 -0.88
C LYS A 210 -10.87 20.52 -2.34
N ASN A 211 -10.36 21.64 -2.84
CA ASN A 211 -9.93 21.80 -4.25
C ASN A 211 -8.60 22.53 -4.37
N SER A 212 -7.89 22.68 -3.29
CA SER A 212 -6.63 23.43 -3.23
C SER A 212 -5.75 22.89 -2.11
N TYR A 213 -4.48 23.15 -2.21
CA TYR A 213 -3.51 22.80 -1.17
C TYR A 213 -2.50 23.91 -0.97
N TYR A 214 -1.89 23.94 0.18
CA TYR A 214 -0.80 24.83 0.54
C TYR A 214 0.47 24.05 0.83
N SER A 215 1.58 24.47 0.22
CA SER A 215 2.92 23.93 0.52
C SER A 215 3.62 24.83 1.53
N CYS A 216 3.93 24.30 2.69
CA CYS A 216 4.62 25.04 3.76
C CYS A 216 6.07 25.36 3.42
N MET A 217 6.74 24.53 2.58
CA MET A 217 8.13 24.74 2.21
C MET A 217 8.29 25.81 1.15
N PHE A 218 7.42 25.79 0.15
CA PHE A 218 7.45 26.76 -0.95
C PHE A 218 6.59 27.98 -0.66
N LYS A 219 5.83 27.98 0.46
CA LYS A 219 4.90 29.06 0.86
C LYS A 219 3.97 29.45 -0.28
N LYS A 220 3.42 28.42 -0.96
CA LYS A 220 2.63 28.61 -2.16
C LYS A 220 1.28 27.90 -2.04
N LEU A 221 0.22 28.67 -2.31
CA LEU A 221 -1.13 28.16 -2.50
C LEU A 221 -1.29 27.74 -3.95
N GLU A 222 -1.71 26.52 -4.21
CA GLU A 222 -2.02 26.03 -5.55
C GLU A 222 -3.46 25.54 -5.62
N GLN A 223 -4.20 26.02 -6.62
CA GLN A 223 -5.50 25.49 -6.97
C GLN A 223 -5.33 24.41 -8.04
N LEU A 224 -6.04 23.32 -7.85
CA LEU A 224 -6.10 22.27 -8.87
C LEU A 224 -7.33 22.54 -9.76
N ILE A 225 -7.07 22.62 -11.03
CA ILE A 225 -8.07 22.86 -12.08
C ILE A 225 -8.82 21.57 -12.38
#